data_f6fe410ce23af3ad431d837a9261c9ed
#
_entry.id   f6fe410ce23af3ad431d837a9261c9ed
#
_cell.length_a   1.000
_cell.length_b   1.000
_cell.length_c   1.000
_cell.angle_alpha   90.00
_cell.angle_beta   90.00
_cell.angle_gamma   90.00
#
_symmetry.space_group_name_H-M   'P 1'
#
loop_
_entity.id
_entity.type
_entity.pdbx_description
1 polymer ?
#
loop_
_entity_poly.entity_id
_entity_poly.type
_entity_poly.pdbx_seq_one_letter_code
_entity_poly.pdbx_strand_id
1 'polypeptide(L)'
;MTQELKPAPAVVRATSLGHSIHVEPLTCSIGAELGNVDLGAAAEDDLLMAEIRALLLKHRVVFFRDQDITRAQHVAFARRFGELEDHPVVGSHPDHPGLIQIYKTPESPPERHENSWHTDATWREKPPLGCVLRCVECPPVGGDTMWVNMVEAYRQLPEDVKAKIAPLRARHSIEASFGAAMPIEKRLALKAQFPDAEHPVVRIHPETGEKVLFVNGSFTTHFTNFNTPDNVRFGLDKSPGASHLLNFLVSQALIPEYQVRFRWKKNSVAFWDNRSTQHYAVMDYPPCHRKMERTAIVGDAPY
;
A
#
# COMPACT_ATOMS: atom_id res chain seq x y z
N MET A 1 -7.35 -42.92 2.22
CA MET A 1 -6.73 -42.33 3.43
C MET A 1 -6.33 -40.92 3.10
N THR A 2 -7.19 -39.98 3.40
CA THR A 2 -6.92 -38.54 3.27
C THR A 2 -6.08 -38.12 4.47
N GLN A 3 -4.80 -37.81 4.27
CA GLN A 3 -3.99 -37.15 5.29
C GLN A 3 -4.59 -35.76 5.51
N GLU A 4 -5.14 -35.51 6.69
CA GLU A 4 -5.42 -34.16 7.14
C GLU A 4 -4.11 -33.37 7.18
N LEU A 5 -3.99 -32.38 6.29
CA LEU A 5 -2.95 -31.37 6.35
C LEU A 5 -3.18 -30.58 7.66
N LYS A 6 -2.42 -30.90 8.71
CA LYS A 6 -2.37 -30.05 9.90
C LYS A 6 -1.85 -28.67 9.48
N PRO A 7 -2.49 -27.58 9.92
CA PRO A 7 -1.96 -26.24 9.68
C PRO A 7 -0.52 -26.19 10.22
N ALA A 8 0.37 -25.54 9.47
CA ALA A 8 1.75 -25.36 9.93
C ALA A 8 1.73 -24.66 11.30
N PRO A 9 2.55 -25.10 12.26
CA PRO A 9 2.56 -24.51 13.59
C PRO A 9 2.88 -23.03 13.47
N ALA A 10 2.10 -22.20 14.18
CA ALA A 10 2.36 -20.78 14.31
C ALA A 10 3.80 -20.60 14.83
N VAL A 11 4.61 -19.82 14.09
CA VAL A 11 6.00 -19.61 14.47
C VAL A 11 6.03 -18.65 15.65
N VAL A 12 6.34 -19.16 16.83
CA VAL A 12 6.61 -18.35 18.01
C VAL A 12 8.06 -17.88 17.94
N ARG A 13 8.28 -16.59 17.75
CA ARG A 13 9.62 -15.99 17.88
C ARG A 13 9.73 -15.32 19.24
N ALA A 14 10.69 -15.76 20.04
CA ALA A 14 11.04 -15.09 21.28
C ALA A 14 11.80 -13.81 20.96
N THR A 15 11.34 -12.67 21.48
CA THR A 15 12.15 -11.44 21.54
C THR A 15 13.17 -11.56 22.67
N SER A 16 14.27 -10.80 22.62
CA SER A 16 15.31 -10.80 23.66
C SER A 16 14.82 -10.34 25.04
N LEU A 17 13.61 -9.77 25.13
CA LEU A 17 12.94 -9.38 26.38
C LEU A 17 11.96 -10.45 26.91
N GLY A 18 11.93 -11.65 26.29
CA GLY A 18 11.01 -12.70 26.72
C GLY A 18 9.58 -12.55 26.18
N HIS A 19 9.30 -11.55 25.33
CA HIS A 19 8.04 -11.44 24.61
C HIS A 19 8.05 -12.39 23.40
N SER A 20 7.04 -13.20 23.25
CA SER A 20 6.87 -14.07 22.09
C SER A 20 5.80 -13.49 21.18
N ILE A 21 6.20 -12.97 20.00
CA ILE A 21 5.23 -12.61 18.96
C ILE A 21 4.69 -13.90 18.35
N HIS A 22 3.38 -14.06 18.39
CA HIS A 22 2.70 -15.13 17.66
C HIS A 22 2.53 -14.67 16.21
N VAL A 23 3.10 -15.39 15.26
CA VAL A 23 3.06 -15.03 13.81
C VAL A 23 2.22 -16.07 13.08
N GLU A 24 1.09 -15.64 12.53
CA GLU A 24 0.20 -16.45 11.70
C GLU A 24 0.22 -15.92 10.26
N PRO A 25 0.97 -16.58 9.33
CA PRO A 25 0.89 -16.22 7.92
C PRO A 25 -0.51 -16.47 7.37
N LEU A 26 -1.09 -15.48 6.68
CA LEU A 26 -2.43 -15.59 6.12
C LEU A 26 -2.43 -16.23 4.73
N THR A 27 -1.34 -16.02 3.97
CA THR A 27 -1.09 -16.67 2.67
C THR A 27 0.37 -17.07 2.54
N CYS A 28 0.71 -17.83 1.52
CA CYS A 28 2.12 -18.18 1.24
C CYS A 28 2.95 -16.98 0.75
N SER A 29 2.32 -15.97 0.16
CA SER A 29 2.97 -14.87 -0.54
C SER A 29 3.03 -13.58 0.27
N ILE A 30 1.98 -13.28 1.05
CA ILE A 30 1.80 -11.96 1.67
C ILE A 30 0.87 -12.04 2.88
N GLY A 31 1.14 -11.21 3.87
CA GLY A 31 0.27 -11.01 5.02
C GLY A 31 0.51 -11.96 6.17
N ALA A 32 0.67 -11.41 7.36
CA ALA A 32 0.67 -12.16 8.61
C ALA A 32 -0.10 -11.43 9.70
N GLU A 33 -0.86 -12.17 10.50
CA GLU A 33 -1.46 -11.66 11.73
C GLU A 33 -0.47 -11.86 12.89
N LEU A 34 -0.21 -10.77 13.63
CA LEU A 34 0.72 -10.77 14.76
C LEU A 34 -0.06 -10.68 16.08
N GLY A 35 -0.02 -11.76 16.83
CA GLY A 35 -0.58 -11.86 18.18
C GLY A 35 0.44 -11.59 19.27
N ASN A 36 -0.05 -11.40 20.49
CA ASN A 36 0.76 -11.06 21.67
C ASN A 36 1.55 -9.76 21.52
N VAL A 37 1.01 -8.78 20.80
CA VAL A 37 1.58 -7.45 20.62
C VAL A 37 0.58 -6.41 21.11
N ASP A 38 1.02 -5.52 21.98
CA ASP A 38 0.31 -4.30 22.37
C ASP A 38 0.98 -3.10 21.69
N LEU A 39 0.33 -2.54 20.67
CA LEU A 39 0.84 -1.38 19.95
C LEU A 39 0.84 -0.10 20.81
N GLY A 40 0.05 -0.07 21.88
CA GLY A 40 0.03 1.04 22.83
C GLY A 40 1.33 1.17 23.62
N ALA A 41 2.00 0.05 23.88
CA ALA A 41 3.29 0.00 24.57
C ALA A 41 4.48 -0.21 23.62
N ALA A 42 4.26 -0.69 22.39
CA ALA A 42 5.31 -1.10 21.47
C ALA A 42 6.31 0.03 21.14
N ALA A 43 5.86 1.29 21.10
CA ALA A 43 6.73 2.43 20.80
C ALA A 43 7.88 2.64 21.80
N GLU A 44 7.78 2.09 23.00
CA GLU A 44 8.80 2.18 24.05
C GLU A 44 9.76 0.99 24.04
N ASP A 45 9.54 -0.02 23.17
CA ASP A 45 10.32 -1.26 23.10
C ASP A 45 11.07 -1.36 21.77
N ASP A 46 12.37 -1.04 21.79
CA ASP A 46 13.22 -1.04 20.59
C ASP A 46 13.35 -2.44 19.95
N LEU A 47 13.33 -3.49 20.77
CA LEU A 47 13.47 -4.86 20.27
C LEU A 47 12.18 -5.34 19.62
N LEU A 48 11.04 -5.04 20.24
CA LEU A 48 9.73 -5.31 19.64
C LEU A 48 9.55 -4.56 18.32
N MET A 49 9.96 -3.29 18.26
CA MET A 49 9.90 -2.49 17.04
C MET A 49 10.79 -3.04 15.93
N ALA A 50 12.00 -3.50 16.27
CA ALA A 50 12.91 -4.13 15.30
C ALA A 50 12.32 -5.45 14.75
N GLU A 51 11.69 -6.26 15.62
CA GLU A 51 11.06 -7.52 15.19
C GLU A 51 9.82 -7.25 14.33
N ILE A 52 8.97 -6.28 14.68
CA ILE A 52 7.83 -5.86 13.84
C ILE A 52 8.32 -5.39 12.47
N ARG A 53 9.42 -4.62 12.42
CA ARG A 53 10.03 -4.20 11.14
C ARG A 53 10.49 -5.39 10.30
N ALA A 54 11.18 -6.34 10.91
CA ALA A 54 11.63 -7.56 10.22
C ALA A 54 10.44 -8.38 9.68
N LEU A 55 9.37 -8.50 10.45
CA LEU A 55 8.14 -9.18 10.04
C LEU A 55 7.40 -8.44 8.92
N LEU A 56 7.37 -7.10 8.98
CA LEU A 56 6.82 -6.27 7.91
C LEU A 56 7.59 -6.50 6.58
N LEU A 57 8.92 -6.45 6.61
CA LEU A 57 9.76 -6.69 5.44
C LEU A 57 9.58 -8.09 4.87
N LYS A 58 9.36 -9.09 5.75
CA LYS A 58 9.14 -10.47 5.34
C LYS A 58 7.75 -10.69 4.74
N HIS A 59 6.71 -10.18 5.41
CA HIS A 59 5.32 -10.46 5.06
C HIS A 59 4.64 -9.37 4.26
N ARG A 60 5.28 -8.22 4.04
CA ARG A 60 4.83 -7.04 3.28
C ARG A 60 3.66 -6.28 3.88
N VAL A 61 2.78 -6.95 4.59
CA VAL A 61 1.72 -6.39 5.42
C VAL A 61 1.55 -7.23 6.66
N VAL A 62 1.44 -6.58 7.81
CA VAL A 62 1.19 -7.23 9.10
C VAL A 62 -0.08 -6.66 9.74
N PHE A 63 -0.80 -7.52 10.42
CA PHE A 63 -2.09 -7.21 11.01
C PHE A 63 -2.06 -7.46 12.50
N PHE A 64 -2.78 -6.61 13.24
CA PHE A 64 -2.93 -6.72 14.68
C PHE A 64 -4.41 -6.65 15.03
N ARG A 65 -4.87 -7.55 15.90
CA ARG A 65 -6.24 -7.55 16.42
C ARG A 65 -6.30 -6.88 17.79
N ASP A 66 -7.49 -6.42 18.15
CA ASP A 66 -7.86 -5.95 19.47
C ASP A 66 -6.95 -4.83 20.05
N GLN A 67 -6.49 -3.95 19.16
CA GLN A 67 -5.61 -2.82 19.50
C GLN A 67 -6.44 -1.61 19.95
N ASP A 68 -6.77 -1.53 21.24
CA ASP A 68 -7.48 -0.39 21.81
C ASP A 68 -6.52 0.76 22.17
N ILE A 69 -5.90 1.31 21.15
CA ILE A 69 -4.91 2.37 21.26
C ILE A 69 -5.53 3.77 21.09
N THR A 70 -4.94 4.76 21.73
CA THR A 70 -5.25 6.17 21.49
C THR A 70 -4.63 6.64 20.17
N ARG A 71 -5.07 7.80 19.65
CA ARG A 71 -4.44 8.44 18.49
C ARG A 71 -2.98 8.79 18.74
N ALA A 72 -2.66 9.25 19.95
CA ALA A 72 -1.28 9.54 20.32
C ALA A 72 -0.39 8.30 20.24
N GLN A 73 -0.86 7.15 20.73
CA GLN A 73 -0.15 5.86 20.63
C GLN A 73 -0.03 5.39 19.18
N HIS A 74 -1.08 5.54 18.36
CA HIS A 74 -1.01 5.24 16.91
C HIS A 74 0.08 6.07 16.23
N VAL A 75 0.11 7.38 16.48
CA VAL A 75 1.13 8.30 15.95
C VAL A 75 2.52 7.94 16.48
N ALA A 76 2.65 7.65 17.78
CA ALA A 76 3.92 7.27 18.39
C ALA A 76 4.48 5.97 17.76
N PHE A 77 3.65 4.94 17.61
CA PHE A 77 4.02 3.70 16.93
C PHE A 77 4.52 3.95 15.50
N ALA A 78 3.76 4.68 14.70
CA ALA A 78 4.12 4.93 13.30
C ALA A 78 5.43 5.75 13.18
N ARG A 79 5.67 6.71 14.06
CA ARG A 79 6.90 7.52 14.11
C ARG A 79 8.17 6.73 14.37
N ARG A 80 8.07 5.53 14.96
CA ARG A 80 9.22 4.64 15.13
C ARG A 80 9.80 4.13 13.81
N PHE A 81 9.04 4.23 12.71
CA PHE A 81 9.48 3.82 11.37
C PHE A 81 9.97 4.98 10.51
N GLY A 82 9.72 6.22 10.93
CA GLY A 82 10.15 7.43 10.24
C GLY A 82 9.25 8.63 10.52
N GLU A 83 9.57 9.75 9.90
CA GLU A 83 8.73 10.95 9.95
C GLU A 83 7.36 10.68 9.32
N LEU A 84 6.32 11.28 9.88
CA LEU A 84 4.98 11.20 9.31
C LEU A 84 4.74 12.37 8.38
N GLU A 85 4.03 12.11 7.29
CA GLU A 85 3.63 13.15 6.37
C GLU A 85 2.17 13.57 6.57
N ASP A 86 1.92 14.87 6.41
CA ASP A 86 0.57 15.37 6.30
C ASP A 86 0.03 15.12 4.89
N HIS A 87 -1.22 14.64 4.81
CA HIS A 87 -1.81 14.38 3.50
C HIS A 87 -2.17 15.71 2.81
N PRO A 88 -1.64 15.97 1.60
CA PRO A 88 -1.71 17.29 1.00
C PRO A 88 -3.12 17.74 0.58
N VAL A 89 -4.02 16.78 0.37
CA VAL A 89 -5.41 17.07 -0.07
C VAL A 89 -6.39 16.99 1.08
N VAL A 90 -6.21 16.02 1.99
CA VAL A 90 -7.16 15.77 3.10
C VAL A 90 -6.73 16.52 4.36
N GLY A 91 -5.45 16.84 4.50
CA GLY A 91 -4.87 17.41 5.71
C GLY A 91 -4.69 16.36 6.82
N SER A 92 -4.30 16.81 7.99
CA SER A 92 -4.13 15.99 9.19
C SER A 92 -5.10 16.39 10.28
N HIS A 93 -5.27 15.49 11.24
CA HIS A 93 -6.03 15.79 12.46
C HIS A 93 -5.34 16.94 13.22
N PRO A 94 -6.07 18.00 13.66
CA PRO A 94 -5.47 19.19 14.24
C PRO A 94 -4.59 18.91 15.47
N ASP A 95 -5.01 17.97 16.33
CA ASP A 95 -4.27 17.60 17.54
C ASP A 95 -3.25 16.45 17.32
N HIS A 96 -3.23 15.85 16.15
CA HIS A 96 -2.38 14.69 15.82
C HIS A 96 -1.80 14.83 14.40
N PRO A 97 -0.81 15.70 14.17
CA PRO A 97 -0.17 15.86 12.86
C PRO A 97 0.35 14.53 12.30
N GLY A 98 0.12 14.30 11.02
CA GLY A 98 0.44 13.04 10.32
C GLY A 98 -0.65 11.96 10.41
N LEU A 99 -1.73 12.19 11.20
CA LEU A 99 -2.86 11.26 11.27
C LEU A 99 -4.05 11.83 10.50
N ILE A 100 -4.57 11.08 9.55
CA ILE A 100 -5.79 11.41 8.80
C ILE A 100 -6.95 10.53 9.23
N GLN A 101 -8.15 11.11 9.20
CA GLN A 101 -9.39 10.39 9.43
C GLN A 101 -10.09 10.14 8.09
N ILE A 102 -10.41 8.88 7.83
CA ILE A 102 -11.25 8.47 6.70
C ILE A 102 -12.59 8.09 7.30
N TYR A 103 -13.56 9.00 7.16
CA TYR A 103 -14.88 8.83 7.77
C TYR A 103 -15.96 8.86 6.70
N LYS A 104 -16.74 7.78 6.63
CA LYS A 104 -17.92 7.66 5.78
C LYS A 104 -19.15 7.52 6.65
N THR A 105 -20.23 8.15 6.22
CA THR A 105 -21.58 8.06 6.82
C THR A 105 -22.56 7.49 5.79
N PRO A 106 -23.79 7.13 6.17
CA PRO A 106 -24.79 6.69 5.21
C PRO A 106 -25.07 7.69 4.09
N GLU A 107 -24.83 8.99 4.33
CA GLU A 107 -25.05 10.09 3.39
C GLU A 107 -23.82 10.42 2.54
N SER A 108 -22.67 9.79 2.85
CA SER A 108 -21.45 10.04 2.09
C SER A 108 -21.61 9.64 0.63
N PRO A 109 -21.14 10.46 -0.33
CA PRO A 109 -21.18 10.08 -1.73
C PRO A 109 -20.33 8.82 -1.96
N PRO A 110 -20.71 7.99 -2.95
CA PRO A 110 -19.93 6.81 -3.30
C PRO A 110 -18.60 7.24 -3.94
N GLU A 111 -17.60 7.48 -3.12
CA GLU A 111 -16.24 7.70 -3.59
C GLU A 111 -15.64 6.38 -4.06
N ARG A 112 -14.93 6.43 -5.21
CA ARG A 112 -14.39 5.23 -5.86
C ARG A 112 -12.88 5.26 -6.06
N HIS A 113 -12.18 6.26 -5.53
CA HIS A 113 -10.72 6.41 -5.74
C HIS A 113 -9.91 5.28 -5.09
N GLU A 114 -10.36 4.82 -3.92
CA GLU A 114 -9.72 3.76 -3.15
C GLU A 114 -10.09 2.35 -3.62
N ASN A 115 -11.13 2.23 -4.47
CA ASN A 115 -11.61 0.99 -5.06
C ASN A 115 -10.92 0.70 -6.39
N SER A 116 -9.58 0.74 -6.35
CA SER A 116 -8.69 0.38 -7.45
C SER A 116 -7.35 -0.07 -6.85
N TRP A 117 -6.64 -0.97 -7.55
CA TRP A 117 -5.31 -1.39 -7.11
C TRP A 117 -4.31 -0.24 -7.24
N HIS A 118 -3.71 0.15 -6.13
CA HIS A 118 -2.74 1.24 -6.08
C HIS A 118 -1.70 1.06 -4.97
N THR A 119 -0.54 1.66 -5.20
CA THR A 119 0.44 2.01 -4.19
C THR A 119 0.20 3.47 -3.84
N ASP A 120 0.15 3.81 -2.55
CA ASP A 120 -0.15 5.16 -2.10
C ASP A 120 0.82 6.20 -2.66
N ALA A 121 0.25 7.31 -3.14
CA ALA A 121 0.92 8.54 -3.51
C ALA A 121 2.14 8.39 -4.44
N THR A 122 2.12 7.44 -5.38
CA THR A 122 3.22 7.26 -6.35
C THR A 122 3.38 8.45 -7.32
N TRP A 123 2.44 9.38 -7.33
CA TRP A 123 2.57 10.67 -8.01
C TRP A 123 3.55 11.63 -7.33
N ARG A 124 4.08 11.31 -6.14
CA ARG A 124 5.15 12.07 -5.48
C ARG A 124 6.52 11.55 -5.89
N GLU A 125 7.52 12.43 -5.86
CA GLU A 125 8.93 12.04 -6.04
C GLU A 125 9.38 11.00 -5.00
N LYS A 126 8.90 11.15 -3.76
CA LYS A 126 9.13 10.23 -2.65
C LYS A 126 7.79 9.71 -2.12
N PRO A 127 7.28 8.59 -2.66
CA PRO A 127 6.09 7.94 -2.12
C PRO A 127 6.31 7.47 -0.67
N PRO A 128 5.26 7.31 0.14
CA PRO A 128 5.38 6.80 1.50
C PRO A 128 6.13 5.46 1.58
N LEU A 129 6.94 5.30 2.65
CA LEU A 129 7.54 4.02 3.02
C LEU A 129 6.47 2.98 3.32
N GLY A 130 5.48 3.36 4.11
CA GLY A 130 4.40 2.50 4.58
C GLY A 130 3.31 3.30 5.25
N CYS A 131 2.20 2.64 5.52
CA CYS A 131 1.07 3.25 6.20
C CYS A 131 0.55 2.33 7.31
N VAL A 132 0.15 2.95 8.43
CA VAL A 132 -0.53 2.27 9.52
C VAL A 132 -1.99 2.71 9.51
N LEU A 133 -2.91 1.75 9.35
CA LEU A 133 -4.35 1.98 9.26
C LEU A 133 -5.06 1.27 10.40
N ARG A 134 -5.77 2.02 11.25
CA ARG A 134 -6.58 1.51 12.34
C ARG A 134 -8.07 1.58 11.98
N CYS A 135 -8.79 0.52 12.29
CA CYS A 135 -10.24 0.50 12.23
C CYS A 135 -10.84 0.96 13.57
N VAL A 136 -11.51 2.10 13.57
CA VAL A 136 -12.24 2.62 14.73
C VAL A 136 -13.68 2.12 14.70
N GLU A 137 -14.29 2.12 13.51
CA GLU A 137 -15.65 1.67 13.27
C GLU A 137 -15.75 1.08 11.85
N CYS A 138 -16.38 -0.08 11.72
CA CYS A 138 -16.58 -0.74 10.43
C CYS A 138 -17.92 -1.44 10.37
N PRO A 139 -18.46 -1.70 9.16
CA PRO A 139 -19.65 -2.51 8.99
C PRO A 139 -19.42 -3.94 9.50
N PRO A 140 -20.46 -4.65 9.91
CA PRO A 140 -20.33 -6.04 10.38
C PRO A 140 -19.93 -7.01 9.26
N VAL A 141 -20.20 -6.64 8.00
CA VAL A 141 -19.86 -7.41 6.80
C VAL A 141 -19.45 -6.46 5.68
N GLY A 142 -18.42 -6.84 4.93
CA GLY A 142 -17.88 -6.04 3.83
C GLY A 142 -16.92 -4.95 4.29
N GLY A 143 -16.46 -4.13 3.36
CA GLY A 143 -15.51 -3.06 3.62
C GLY A 143 -14.09 -3.56 3.91
N ASP A 144 -13.76 -4.76 3.47
CA ASP A 144 -12.43 -5.36 3.59
C ASP A 144 -11.39 -4.56 2.82
N THR A 145 -10.13 -4.82 3.10
CA THR A 145 -9.04 -4.33 2.26
C THR A 145 -8.22 -5.51 1.76
N MET A 146 -7.74 -5.40 0.53
CA MET A 146 -6.88 -6.39 -0.09
C MET A 146 -5.50 -5.79 -0.32
N TRP A 147 -4.46 -6.60 -0.20
CA TRP A 147 -3.08 -6.26 -0.55
C TRP A 147 -2.53 -7.28 -1.52
N VAL A 148 -1.60 -6.85 -2.38
CA VAL A 148 -0.91 -7.69 -3.35
C VAL A 148 0.60 -7.50 -3.25
N ASN A 149 1.33 -8.61 -3.35
CA ASN A 149 2.80 -8.66 -3.32
C ASN A 149 3.39 -8.35 -4.71
N MET A 150 3.90 -7.13 -4.88
CA MET A 150 4.46 -6.69 -6.16
C MET A 150 5.91 -7.18 -6.38
N VAL A 151 6.56 -7.73 -5.35
CA VAL A 151 7.82 -8.49 -5.51
C VAL A 151 7.55 -9.80 -6.21
N GLU A 152 6.53 -10.54 -5.76
CA GLU A 152 6.14 -11.80 -6.38
C GLU A 152 5.58 -11.57 -7.79
N ALA A 153 4.78 -10.52 -7.99
CA ALA A 153 4.32 -10.10 -9.31
C ALA A 153 5.49 -9.88 -10.28
N TYR A 154 6.59 -9.22 -9.84
CA TYR A 154 7.80 -9.10 -10.65
C TYR A 154 8.50 -10.45 -10.86
N ARG A 155 8.65 -11.24 -9.79
CA ARG A 155 9.40 -12.51 -9.82
C ARG A 155 8.83 -13.49 -10.83
N GLN A 156 7.53 -13.54 -10.97
CA GLN A 156 6.81 -14.47 -11.87
C GLN A 156 6.68 -13.98 -13.31
N LEU A 157 7.12 -12.76 -13.64
CA LEU A 157 7.14 -12.30 -15.02
C LEU A 157 8.09 -13.17 -15.88
N PRO A 158 7.77 -13.40 -17.17
CA PRO A 158 8.70 -14.00 -18.14
C PRO A 158 10.02 -13.22 -18.23
N GLU A 159 11.14 -13.92 -18.47
CA GLU A 159 12.47 -13.29 -18.49
C GLU A 159 12.63 -12.26 -19.61
N ASP A 160 12.01 -12.47 -20.76
CA ASP A 160 11.99 -11.51 -21.86
C ASP A 160 11.23 -10.23 -21.50
N VAL A 161 10.14 -10.35 -20.75
CA VAL A 161 9.40 -9.19 -20.19
C VAL A 161 10.27 -8.46 -19.17
N LYS A 162 10.90 -9.18 -18.21
CA LYS A 162 11.82 -8.59 -17.23
C LYS A 162 12.94 -7.82 -17.90
N ALA A 163 13.58 -8.40 -18.92
CA ALA A 163 14.63 -7.74 -19.70
C ALA A 163 14.13 -6.46 -20.37
N LYS A 164 12.92 -6.51 -20.96
CA LYS A 164 12.31 -5.38 -21.65
C LYS A 164 11.96 -4.21 -20.70
N ILE A 165 11.44 -4.51 -19.51
CA ILE A 165 10.98 -3.48 -18.57
C ILE A 165 12.09 -2.93 -17.67
N ALA A 166 13.23 -3.61 -17.57
CA ALA A 166 14.33 -3.20 -16.69
C ALA A 166 14.80 -1.75 -16.90
N PRO A 167 14.94 -1.24 -18.14
CA PRO A 167 15.34 0.16 -18.37
C PRO A 167 14.17 1.14 -18.37
N LEU A 168 12.92 0.66 -18.30
CA LEU A 168 11.76 1.51 -18.50
C LEU A 168 11.46 2.38 -17.27
N ARG A 169 10.98 3.58 -17.57
CA ARG A 169 10.46 4.54 -16.60
C ARG A 169 9.01 4.87 -16.95
N ALA A 170 8.21 5.18 -15.96
CA ALA A 170 6.79 5.49 -16.12
C ALA A 170 6.43 6.81 -15.42
N ARG A 171 5.48 7.53 -15.99
CA ARG A 171 4.88 8.73 -15.44
C ARG A 171 3.74 8.38 -14.50
N HIS A 172 3.77 8.99 -13.32
CA HIS A 172 2.72 8.87 -12.30
C HIS A 172 2.11 10.24 -12.05
N SER A 173 0.78 10.33 -12.07
CA SER A 173 0.03 11.58 -11.96
C SER A 173 -1.09 11.47 -10.94
N ILE A 174 -1.22 12.47 -10.06
CA ILE A 174 -2.35 12.60 -9.15
C ILE A 174 -3.66 12.82 -9.93
N GLU A 175 -3.59 13.50 -11.08
CA GLU A 175 -4.72 13.78 -11.95
C GLU A 175 -5.39 12.51 -12.47
N ALA A 176 -4.62 11.44 -12.68
CA ALA A 176 -5.14 10.18 -13.20
C ALA A 176 -6.22 9.57 -12.28
N SER A 177 -6.10 9.74 -10.97
CA SER A 177 -7.06 9.25 -9.99
C SER A 177 -8.04 10.33 -9.52
N PHE A 178 -7.52 11.44 -9.00
CA PHE A 178 -8.34 12.48 -8.36
C PHE A 178 -8.92 13.49 -9.35
N GLY A 179 -8.32 13.62 -10.53
CA GLY A 179 -8.71 14.64 -11.51
C GLY A 179 -9.95 14.31 -12.35
N ALA A 180 -10.32 13.05 -12.50
CA ALA A 180 -11.33 12.61 -13.47
C ALA A 180 -12.72 13.27 -13.29
N ALA A 181 -13.10 13.59 -12.06
CA ALA A 181 -14.39 14.24 -11.73
C ALA A 181 -14.26 15.73 -11.40
N MET A 182 -13.04 16.31 -11.50
CA MET A 182 -12.79 17.71 -11.15
C MET A 182 -13.01 18.66 -12.34
N PRO A 183 -13.52 19.90 -12.12
CA PRO A 183 -13.47 20.97 -13.10
C PRO A 183 -12.04 21.26 -13.56
N ILE A 184 -11.88 21.71 -14.80
CA ILE A 184 -10.56 21.90 -15.43
C ILE A 184 -9.64 22.84 -14.63
N GLU A 185 -10.19 23.92 -14.05
CA GLU A 185 -9.43 24.88 -13.25
C GLU A 185 -8.82 24.22 -12.00
N LYS A 186 -9.61 23.38 -11.33
CA LYS A 186 -9.15 22.62 -10.15
C LYS A 186 -8.11 21.58 -10.52
N ARG A 187 -8.26 20.93 -11.68
CA ARG A 187 -7.27 19.95 -12.18
C ARG A 187 -5.94 20.64 -12.49
N LEU A 188 -5.96 21.80 -13.15
CA LEU A 188 -4.75 22.58 -13.43
C LEU A 188 -4.06 23.06 -12.16
N ALA A 189 -4.83 23.53 -11.17
CA ALA A 189 -4.29 23.91 -9.87
C ALA A 189 -3.67 22.71 -9.13
N LEU A 190 -4.34 21.54 -9.13
CA LEU A 190 -3.84 20.31 -8.54
C LEU A 190 -2.52 19.88 -9.20
N LYS A 191 -2.45 19.92 -10.52
CA LYS A 191 -1.24 19.55 -11.27
C LYS A 191 -0.09 20.54 -11.07
N ALA A 192 -0.39 21.83 -10.90
CA ALA A 192 0.62 22.85 -10.58
C ALA A 192 1.19 22.66 -9.18
N GLN A 193 0.34 22.26 -8.21
CA GLN A 193 0.75 21.99 -6.85
C GLN A 193 1.51 20.66 -6.73
N PHE A 194 1.11 19.65 -7.51
CA PHE A 194 1.69 18.30 -7.50
C PHE A 194 2.07 17.91 -8.93
N PRO A 195 3.26 18.34 -9.40
CA PRO A 195 3.79 17.91 -10.69
C PRO A 195 3.89 16.38 -10.75
N ASP A 196 3.70 15.84 -11.96
CA ASP A 196 3.82 14.41 -12.20
C ASP A 196 5.23 13.91 -11.82
N ALA A 197 5.30 12.77 -11.14
CA ALA A 197 6.55 12.10 -10.86
C ALA A 197 6.91 11.08 -11.95
N GLU A 198 8.19 10.78 -12.07
CA GLU A 198 8.71 9.74 -12.95
C GLU A 198 9.48 8.71 -12.13
N HIS A 199 9.06 7.44 -12.22
CA HIS A 199 9.67 6.34 -11.48
C HIS A 199 10.13 5.21 -12.39
N PRO A 200 11.11 4.38 -11.96
CA PRO A 200 11.42 3.15 -12.66
C PRO A 200 10.21 2.21 -12.64
N VAL A 201 9.99 1.48 -13.72
CA VAL A 201 8.95 0.42 -13.80
C VAL A 201 9.29 -0.73 -12.85
N VAL A 202 10.58 -0.98 -12.66
CA VAL A 202 11.13 -1.94 -11.69
C VAL A 202 12.00 -1.18 -10.70
N ARG A 203 11.48 -0.97 -9.48
CA ARG A 203 12.28 -0.39 -8.40
C ARG A 203 13.05 -1.44 -7.62
N ILE A 204 14.14 -1.05 -6.98
CA ILE A 204 14.82 -1.86 -5.96
C ILE A 204 14.25 -1.48 -4.59
N HIS A 205 13.89 -2.47 -3.80
CA HIS A 205 13.48 -2.24 -2.42
C HIS A 205 14.71 -1.88 -1.57
N PRO A 206 14.72 -0.72 -0.88
CA PRO A 206 15.94 -0.17 -0.28
C PRO A 206 16.50 -1.01 0.89
N GLU A 207 15.66 -1.80 1.56
CA GLU A 207 16.08 -2.62 2.71
C GLU A 207 16.29 -4.09 2.37
N THR A 208 15.51 -4.65 1.44
CA THR A 208 15.62 -6.08 1.09
C THR A 208 16.43 -6.33 -0.17
N GLY A 209 16.68 -5.31 -1.00
CA GLY A 209 17.35 -5.44 -2.29
C GLY A 209 16.52 -6.14 -3.37
N GLU A 210 15.28 -6.50 -3.07
CA GLU A 210 14.41 -7.20 -4.01
C GLU A 210 13.87 -6.26 -5.09
N LYS A 211 13.67 -6.79 -6.29
CA LYS A 211 13.03 -6.07 -7.39
C LYS A 211 11.51 -6.11 -7.25
N VAL A 212 10.89 -4.96 -7.44
CA VAL A 212 9.45 -4.74 -7.28
C VAL A 212 8.88 -4.19 -8.57
N LEU A 213 7.79 -4.74 -9.04
CA LEU A 213 7.02 -4.16 -10.16
C LEU A 213 6.29 -2.91 -9.65
N PHE A 214 6.73 -1.72 -10.10
CA PHE A 214 6.31 -0.44 -9.56
C PHE A 214 5.44 0.38 -10.53
N VAL A 215 4.37 -0.22 -11.00
CA VAL A 215 3.30 0.41 -11.80
C VAL A 215 1.95 0.06 -11.20
N ASN A 216 0.98 0.97 -11.26
CA ASN A 216 -0.37 0.72 -10.75
C ASN A 216 -1.44 1.38 -11.63
N GLY A 217 -2.66 0.90 -11.53
CA GLY A 217 -3.77 1.36 -12.36
C GLY A 217 -4.33 2.73 -11.99
N SER A 218 -4.02 3.25 -10.79
CA SER A 218 -4.56 4.52 -10.31
C SER A 218 -3.75 5.73 -10.73
N PHE A 219 -2.42 5.60 -10.73
CA PHE A 219 -1.54 6.76 -10.91
C PHE A 219 -0.61 6.65 -12.12
N THR A 220 -0.26 5.42 -12.57
CA THR A 220 0.64 5.25 -13.71
C THR A 220 -0.09 5.54 -15.01
N THR A 221 0.42 6.47 -15.80
CA THR A 221 -0.23 6.94 -17.02
C THR A 221 0.38 6.40 -18.30
N HIS A 222 1.71 6.37 -18.40
CA HIS A 222 2.44 5.91 -19.59
C HIS A 222 3.92 5.72 -19.28
N PHE A 223 4.64 5.03 -20.17
CA PHE A 223 6.10 5.00 -20.14
C PHE A 223 6.69 6.28 -20.73
N THR A 224 7.81 6.75 -20.16
CA THR A 224 8.47 7.97 -20.62
C THR A 224 9.60 7.70 -21.61
N ASN A 225 10.10 6.46 -21.67
CA ASN A 225 11.26 6.06 -22.47
C ASN A 225 11.07 4.74 -23.21
N PHE A 226 9.85 4.39 -23.60
CA PHE A 226 9.57 3.12 -24.30
C PHE A 226 10.17 3.09 -25.74
N ASN A 227 10.43 4.25 -26.35
CA ASN A 227 11.09 4.45 -27.63
C ASN A 227 10.58 3.59 -28.78
N THR A 228 9.42 3.94 -29.29
CA THR A 228 9.07 3.70 -30.66
C THR A 228 9.05 5.04 -31.38
N PRO A 229 10.15 5.45 -32.07
CA PRO A 229 10.31 6.80 -32.63
C PRO A 229 9.12 7.26 -33.50
N ASP A 230 8.47 6.32 -34.17
CA ASP A 230 7.34 6.58 -35.05
C ASP A 230 6.01 6.86 -34.31
N ASN A 231 5.93 6.60 -33.01
CA ASN A 231 4.68 6.67 -32.23
C ASN A 231 4.72 7.64 -31.06
N VAL A 232 5.85 8.29 -30.82
CA VAL A 232 5.97 9.29 -29.76
C VAL A 232 5.48 10.64 -30.27
N ARG A 233 4.40 11.17 -29.68
CA ARG A 233 3.90 12.52 -29.95
C ARG A 233 3.88 13.32 -28.67
N PHE A 234 4.50 14.51 -28.71
CA PHE A 234 4.53 15.41 -27.54
C PHE A 234 5.14 14.80 -26.29
N GLY A 235 6.14 13.91 -26.44
CA GLY A 235 6.78 13.22 -25.32
C GLY A 235 5.94 12.10 -24.68
N LEU A 236 4.81 11.73 -25.29
CA LEU A 236 3.95 10.65 -24.82
C LEU A 236 4.03 9.46 -25.77
N ASP A 237 4.51 8.32 -25.29
CA ASP A 237 4.42 7.08 -26.03
C ASP A 237 3.03 6.46 -25.85
N LYS A 238 2.20 6.63 -26.87
CA LYS A 238 0.86 6.06 -26.98
C LYS A 238 0.80 4.94 -28.01
N SER A 239 1.94 4.34 -28.34
CA SER A 239 1.93 3.18 -29.23
C SER A 239 1.08 2.05 -28.64
N PRO A 240 0.41 1.23 -29.50
CA PRO A 240 -0.31 0.06 -29.03
C PRO A 240 0.59 -0.89 -28.22
N GLY A 241 1.86 -1.03 -28.61
CA GLY A 241 2.83 -1.87 -27.91
C GLY A 241 3.11 -1.40 -26.48
N ALA A 242 3.32 -0.06 -26.27
CA ALA A 242 3.51 0.51 -24.94
C ALA A 242 2.26 0.33 -24.07
N SER A 243 1.09 0.64 -24.62
CA SER A 243 -0.18 0.53 -23.88
C SER A 243 -0.51 -0.92 -23.51
N HIS A 244 -0.29 -1.89 -24.40
CA HIS A 244 -0.50 -3.30 -24.11
C HIS A 244 0.45 -3.80 -23.03
N LEU A 245 1.75 -3.44 -23.08
CA LEU A 245 2.71 -3.80 -22.07
C LEU A 245 2.32 -3.21 -20.70
N LEU A 246 1.98 -1.91 -20.64
CA LEU A 246 1.57 -1.29 -19.38
C LEU A 246 0.33 -1.97 -18.79
N ASN A 247 -0.69 -2.23 -19.61
CA ASN A 247 -1.91 -2.93 -19.16
C ASN A 247 -1.59 -4.33 -18.66
N PHE A 248 -0.71 -5.07 -19.34
CA PHE A 248 -0.25 -6.38 -18.88
C PHE A 248 0.46 -6.29 -17.51
N LEU A 249 1.35 -5.31 -17.32
CA LEU A 249 2.06 -5.13 -16.05
C LEU A 249 1.12 -4.72 -14.92
N VAL A 250 0.18 -3.81 -15.16
CA VAL A 250 -0.82 -3.40 -14.17
C VAL A 250 -1.74 -4.57 -13.80
N SER A 251 -2.09 -5.44 -14.76
CA SER A 251 -2.94 -6.61 -14.50
C SER A 251 -2.28 -7.67 -13.60
N GLN A 252 -0.96 -7.62 -13.37
CA GLN A 252 -0.29 -8.55 -12.45
C GLN A 252 -0.78 -8.41 -11.00
N ALA A 253 -1.31 -7.24 -10.62
CA ALA A 253 -1.93 -7.04 -9.32
C ALA A 253 -3.24 -7.84 -9.14
N LEU A 254 -3.85 -8.32 -10.23
CA LEU A 254 -5.11 -9.06 -10.22
C LEU A 254 -4.95 -10.57 -9.95
N ILE A 255 -3.72 -11.08 -9.87
CA ILE A 255 -3.43 -12.50 -9.67
C ILE A 255 -3.69 -12.88 -8.20
N PRO A 256 -4.68 -13.77 -7.93
CA PRO A 256 -5.10 -14.07 -6.56
C PRO A 256 -4.01 -14.68 -5.68
N GLU A 257 -3.07 -15.44 -6.26
CA GLU A 257 -1.96 -16.11 -5.55
C GLU A 257 -0.99 -15.12 -4.89
N TYR A 258 -1.01 -13.86 -5.32
CA TYR A 258 -0.15 -12.82 -4.75
C TYR A 258 -0.90 -11.93 -3.76
N GLN A 259 -2.17 -12.22 -3.48
CA GLN A 259 -3.06 -11.35 -2.72
C GLN A 259 -3.37 -11.90 -1.33
N VAL A 260 -3.70 -11.01 -0.41
CA VAL A 260 -4.36 -11.28 0.85
C VAL A 260 -5.57 -10.37 1.00
N ARG A 261 -6.69 -10.90 1.50
CA ARG A 261 -7.89 -10.14 1.86
C ARG A 261 -8.06 -10.14 3.37
N PHE A 262 -8.17 -8.96 3.96
CA PHE A 262 -8.30 -8.78 5.39
C PHE A 262 -9.67 -8.20 5.75
N ARG A 263 -10.39 -8.94 6.59
CA ARG A 263 -11.66 -8.50 7.14
C ARG A 263 -11.42 -7.66 8.38
N TRP A 264 -11.89 -6.43 8.33
CA TRP A 264 -11.78 -5.50 9.45
C TRP A 264 -12.71 -5.87 10.61
N LYS A 265 -12.22 -5.63 11.80
CA LYS A 265 -12.97 -5.55 13.05
C LYS A 265 -12.58 -4.26 13.75
N LYS A 266 -13.43 -3.74 14.64
CA LYS A 266 -13.05 -2.62 15.49
C LYS A 266 -11.72 -2.91 16.18
N ASN A 267 -10.86 -1.91 16.28
CA ASN A 267 -9.52 -2.00 16.86
C ASN A 267 -8.56 -2.96 16.12
N SER A 268 -8.86 -3.38 14.89
CA SER A 268 -7.83 -3.98 14.02
C SER A 268 -6.92 -2.91 13.46
N VAL A 269 -5.63 -3.23 13.34
CA VAL A 269 -4.62 -2.38 12.73
C VAL A 269 -3.93 -3.16 11.62
N ALA A 270 -3.69 -2.52 10.47
CA ALA A 270 -2.84 -3.02 9.40
C ALA A 270 -1.66 -2.08 9.21
N PHE A 271 -0.47 -2.65 9.06
CA PHE A 271 0.74 -1.93 8.67
C PHE A 271 1.34 -2.58 7.44
N TRP A 272 1.45 -1.85 6.33
CA TRP A 272 1.99 -2.38 5.09
C TRP A 272 3.20 -1.59 4.60
N ASP A 273 4.09 -2.30 3.92
CA ASP A 273 5.21 -1.72 3.19
C ASP A 273 4.73 -1.26 1.81
N ASN A 274 4.52 0.05 1.68
CA ASN A 274 4.01 0.68 0.46
C ASN A 274 5.01 0.58 -0.71
N ARG A 275 6.28 0.30 -0.41
CA ARG A 275 7.34 0.18 -1.42
C ARG A 275 7.27 -1.13 -2.20
N SER A 276 6.57 -2.14 -1.67
CA SER A 276 6.50 -3.50 -2.21
C SER A 276 5.08 -4.03 -2.42
N THR A 277 4.05 -3.23 -2.10
CA THR A 277 2.65 -3.65 -2.19
C THR A 277 1.79 -2.66 -2.96
N GLN A 278 0.68 -3.17 -3.49
CA GLN A 278 -0.51 -2.37 -3.78
C GLN A 278 -1.64 -2.82 -2.88
N HIS A 279 -2.65 -1.97 -2.74
CA HIS A 279 -3.86 -2.31 -2.00
C HIS A 279 -5.13 -1.84 -2.70
N TYR A 280 -6.26 -2.36 -2.22
CA TYR A 280 -7.58 -2.16 -2.81
C TYR A 280 -8.63 -2.15 -1.70
N ALA A 281 -9.38 -1.07 -1.54
CA ALA A 281 -10.49 -1.01 -0.61
C ALA A 281 -11.74 -1.61 -1.24
N VAL A 282 -12.25 -2.70 -0.67
CA VAL A 282 -13.46 -3.37 -1.17
C VAL A 282 -14.69 -2.59 -0.73
N MET A 283 -15.49 -2.15 -1.69
CA MET A 283 -16.69 -1.34 -1.45
C MET A 283 -17.97 -2.17 -1.63
N ASP A 284 -18.07 -3.28 -0.90
CA ASP A 284 -19.16 -4.24 -0.95
C ASP A 284 -20.11 -4.15 0.28
N TYR A 285 -20.11 -3.02 0.97
CA TYR A 285 -20.93 -2.79 2.15
C TYR A 285 -22.02 -1.73 1.89
N PRO A 286 -23.17 -1.84 2.58
CA PRO A 286 -24.23 -0.84 2.47
C PRO A 286 -23.81 0.51 3.07
N PRO A 287 -24.49 1.62 2.74
CA PRO A 287 -24.26 2.91 3.38
C PRO A 287 -24.30 2.77 4.91
N CYS A 288 -23.22 3.09 5.58
CA CYS A 288 -23.08 2.96 7.03
C CYS A 288 -21.98 3.88 7.57
N HIS A 289 -21.88 3.97 8.89
CA HIS A 289 -20.72 4.58 9.52
C HIS A 289 -19.50 3.68 9.35
N ARG A 290 -18.42 4.23 8.79
CA ARG A 290 -17.13 3.58 8.70
C ARG A 290 -16.04 4.60 9.00
N LYS A 291 -15.26 4.36 10.05
CA LYS A 291 -14.22 5.28 10.49
C LYS A 291 -12.89 4.56 10.60
N MET A 292 -11.95 5.04 9.82
CA MET A 292 -10.57 4.59 9.84
C MET A 292 -9.63 5.74 10.17
N GLU A 293 -8.51 5.45 10.81
CA GLU A 293 -7.45 6.41 11.11
C GLU A 293 -6.15 5.90 10.50
N ARG A 294 -5.48 6.74 9.69
CA ARG A 294 -4.29 6.37 8.94
C ARG A 294 -3.15 7.35 9.21
N THR A 295 -1.95 6.80 9.38
CA THR A 295 -0.69 7.55 9.28
C THR A 295 0.09 7.08 8.07
N ALA A 296 0.80 7.99 7.40
CA ALA A 296 1.72 7.68 6.32
C ALA A 296 3.13 8.10 6.72
N ILE A 297 4.10 7.21 6.50
CA ILE A 297 5.50 7.39 6.88
C ILE A 297 6.26 7.85 5.65
N VAL A 298 7.03 8.93 5.75
CA VAL A 298 7.86 9.47 4.67
C VAL A 298 8.78 8.38 4.12
N GLY A 299 8.81 8.25 2.80
CA GLY A 299 9.60 7.25 2.09
C GLY A 299 10.78 7.83 1.32
N ASP A 300 11.33 6.98 0.46
CA ASP A 300 12.47 7.26 -0.41
C ASP A 300 12.05 7.48 -1.87
N ALA A 301 12.93 8.09 -2.66
CA ALA A 301 12.77 8.14 -4.09
C ALA A 301 13.04 6.75 -4.69
N PRO A 302 12.12 6.18 -5.50
CA PRO A 302 12.31 4.90 -6.15
C PRO A 302 13.47 4.91 -7.16
N TYR A 303 14.35 3.91 -7.10
CA TYR A 303 15.52 3.75 -7.97
C TYR A 303 15.65 2.34 -8.53
#